data_948fa3580ef486c46512f8636511e940
#
_entry.id   948fa3580ef486c46512f8636511e940
#
_cell.length_a   1.000
_cell.length_b   1.000
_cell.length_c   1.000
_cell.angle_alpha   90.00
_cell.angle_beta   90.00
_cell.angle_gamma   90.00
#
_symmetry.space_group_name_H-M   'P 1'
#
loop_
_entity.id
_entity.type
_entity.pdbx_description
1 polymer ?
#
loop_
_entity_poly.entity_id
_entity_poly.type
_entity_poly.pdbx_seq_one_letter_code
_entity_poly.pdbx_strand_id
1 'polypeptide(L)'
;MPKVEKTNAEWRSQLTPEQYRILREKGTERPFTGEYDFVFEDGTYRCAGCGAELFSSTAKYDSGCGWPAFYAPIGDEALEEETDLTHGMIRTEVTCASCGGHLGHVFPDGPHPTGLRYCINSAALKLEED
;
A
#
# COMPACT_ATOMS: atom_id res chain seq x y z
N MET A 1 13.95 -3.56 10.50
CA MET A 1 13.53 -4.98 10.53
C MET A 1 12.02 -5.08 10.69
N PRO A 2 11.35 -5.94 9.91
CA PRO A 2 9.92 -6.15 10.11
C PRO A 2 9.64 -6.72 11.49
N LYS A 3 8.56 -6.26 12.10
CA LYS A 3 8.12 -6.76 13.41
C LYS A 3 7.35 -8.07 13.27
N VAL A 4 6.75 -8.31 12.11
CA VAL A 4 6.01 -9.53 11.80
C VAL A 4 6.81 -10.31 10.76
N GLU A 5 7.26 -11.50 11.12
CA GLU A 5 8.02 -12.35 10.23
C GLU A 5 7.34 -13.70 10.11
N LYS A 6 7.12 -14.15 8.89
CA LYS A 6 6.48 -15.44 8.59
C LYS A 6 7.17 -16.06 7.38
N THR A 7 7.11 -17.40 7.31
CA THR A 7 7.61 -18.11 6.14
C THR A 7 6.68 -17.88 4.94
N ASN A 8 7.16 -18.15 3.75
CA ASN A 8 6.33 -18.07 2.55
C ASN A 8 5.10 -18.99 2.64
N ALA A 9 5.27 -20.17 3.22
CA ALA A 9 4.15 -21.11 3.40
C ALA A 9 3.08 -20.52 4.33
N GLU A 10 3.50 -19.86 5.43
CA GLU A 10 2.57 -19.22 6.35
C GLU A 10 1.81 -18.08 5.68
N TRP A 11 2.50 -17.24 4.90
CA TRP A 11 1.85 -16.17 4.15
C TRP A 11 0.85 -16.73 3.14
N ARG A 12 1.22 -17.79 2.41
CA ARG A 12 0.32 -18.41 1.43
C ARG A 12 -0.93 -18.99 2.05
N SER A 13 -0.84 -19.52 3.27
CA SER A 13 -2.01 -20.08 3.95
C SER A 13 -2.95 -19.00 4.46
N GLN A 14 -2.44 -17.80 4.71
CA GLN A 14 -3.19 -16.69 5.28
C GLN A 14 -3.78 -15.76 4.22
N LEU A 15 -3.06 -15.55 3.12
CA LEU A 15 -3.43 -14.58 2.09
C LEU A 15 -4.10 -15.26 0.90
N THR A 16 -4.95 -14.50 0.18
CA THR A 16 -5.43 -14.96 -1.12
C THR A 16 -4.25 -14.95 -2.09
N PRO A 17 -4.33 -15.68 -3.21
CA PRO A 17 -3.27 -15.66 -4.22
C PRO A 17 -2.93 -14.24 -4.71
N GLU A 18 -3.95 -13.39 -4.89
CA GLU A 18 -3.73 -12.00 -5.31
C GLU A 18 -2.98 -11.20 -4.24
N GLN A 19 -3.41 -11.33 -2.98
CA GLN A 19 -2.74 -10.64 -1.87
C GLN A 19 -1.28 -11.10 -1.75
N TYR A 20 -1.04 -12.40 -1.87
CA TYR A 20 0.31 -12.94 -1.80
C TYR A 20 1.19 -12.38 -2.91
N ARG A 21 0.69 -12.37 -4.14
CA ARG A 21 1.42 -11.84 -5.29
C ARG A 21 1.82 -10.38 -5.08
N ILE A 22 0.90 -9.57 -4.57
CA ILE A 22 1.16 -8.14 -4.34
C ILE A 22 2.12 -7.92 -3.17
N LEU A 23 1.79 -8.50 -2.01
CA LEU A 23 2.52 -8.21 -0.76
C LEU A 23 3.88 -8.90 -0.68
N ARG A 24 4.00 -10.11 -1.17
CA ARG A 24 5.21 -10.92 -0.95
C ARG A 24 6.04 -11.13 -2.21
N GLU A 25 5.45 -10.98 -3.38
CA GLU A 25 6.15 -11.13 -4.65
C GLU A 25 6.33 -9.82 -5.41
N LYS A 26 6.05 -8.68 -4.76
CA LYS A 26 6.17 -7.33 -5.33
C LYS A 26 5.34 -7.13 -6.59
N GLY A 27 4.19 -7.79 -6.68
CA GLY A 27 3.30 -7.65 -7.81
C GLY A 27 2.61 -6.29 -7.83
N THR A 28 2.04 -5.95 -8.97
CA THR A 28 1.25 -4.73 -9.14
C THR A 28 -0.09 -5.12 -9.75
N GLU A 29 -1.19 -4.63 -9.17
CA GLU A 29 -2.50 -4.88 -9.75
C GLU A 29 -2.72 -3.99 -10.97
N ARG A 30 -3.66 -4.39 -11.85
CA ARG A 30 -4.00 -3.56 -13.01
C ARG A 30 -4.63 -2.25 -12.56
N PRO A 31 -4.33 -1.13 -13.26
CA PRO A 31 -4.98 0.15 -12.93
C PRO A 31 -6.50 0.02 -13.07
N PHE A 32 -7.23 0.69 -12.19
CA PHE A 32 -8.69 0.77 -12.17
C PHE A 32 -9.41 -0.55 -11.89
N THR A 33 -8.71 -1.58 -11.40
CA THR A 33 -9.32 -2.87 -11.05
C THR A 33 -9.42 -3.11 -9.56
N GLY A 34 -8.75 -2.31 -8.73
CA GLY A 34 -8.70 -2.52 -7.29
C GLY A 34 -10.00 -2.19 -6.60
N GLU A 35 -10.33 -2.96 -5.56
CA GLU A 35 -11.55 -2.80 -4.79
C GLU A 35 -11.70 -1.40 -4.20
N TYR A 36 -10.60 -0.78 -3.77
CA TYR A 36 -10.63 0.49 -3.04
C TYR A 36 -10.29 1.71 -3.88
N ASP A 37 -10.09 1.55 -5.18
CA ASP A 37 -9.70 2.68 -6.04
C ASP A 37 -10.72 3.83 -5.94
N PHE A 38 -11.99 3.52 -6.03
CA PHE A 38 -13.08 4.52 -5.98
C PHE A 38 -13.88 4.49 -4.68
N VAL A 39 -13.32 3.94 -3.61
CA VAL A 39 -13.96 3.92 -2.30
C VAL A 39 -13.43 5.07 -1.46
N PHE A 40 -14.33 5.91 -0.94
CA PHE A 40 -13.98 7.10 -0.14
C PHE A 40 -14.71 7.12 1.20
N GLU A 41 -15.10 5.97 1.71
CA GLU A 41 -15.77 5.84 2.99
C GLU A 41 -14.80 6.08 4.16
N ASP A 42 -15.31 6.62 5.27
CA ASP A 42 -14.49 6.89 6.44
C ASP A 42 -13.97 5.63 7.09
N GLY A 43 -12.71 5.62 7.42
CA GLY A 43 -12.10 4.47 8.08
C GLY A 43 -10.58 4.51 8.03
N THR A 44 -10.01 3.38 8.43
CA THR A 44 -8.57 3.18 8.45
C THR A 44 -8.21 2.05 7.49
N TYR A 45 -7.24 2.31 6.62
CA TYR A 45 -6.70 1.28 5.71
C TYR A 45 -5.56 0.55 6.41
N ARG A 46 -5.73 -0.76 6.59
CA ARG A 46 -4.75 -1.61 7.26
C ARG A 46 -4.03 -2.49 6.25
N CYS A 47 -2.84 -2.94 6.61
CA CYS A 47 -2.10 -3.92 5.80
C CYS A 47 -2.91 -5.23 5.74
N ALA A 48 -3.17 -5.71 4.53
CA ALA A 48 -3.91 -6.97 4.35
C ALA A 48 -3.15 -8.16 4.92
N GLY A 49 -1.83 -8.05 5.07
CA GLY A 49 -1.01 -9.12 5.61
C GLY A 49 -0.97 -9.16 7.13
N CYS A 50 -0.59 -8.07 7.76
CA CYS A 50 -0.33 -8.06 9.21
C CYS A 50 -1.34 -7.25 10.03
N GLY A 51 -2.25 -6.51 9.39
CA GLY A 51 -3.26 -5.71 10.09
C GLY A 51 -2.78 -4.37 10.62
N ALA A 52 -1.53 -3.99 10.38
CA ALA A 52 -1.01 -2.71 10.83
C ALA A 52 -1.76 -1.55 10.17
N GLU A 53 -1.98 -0.46 10.91
CA GLU A 53 -2.60 0.73 10.37
C GLU A 53 -1.63 1.44 9.43
N LEU A 54 -2.06 1.74 8.22
CA LEU A 54 -1.19 2.33 7.19
C LEU A 54 -1.64 3.72 6.77
N PHE A 55 -2.92 3.88 6.46
CA PHE A 55 -3.47 5.14 5.96
C PHE A 55 -4.84 5.42 6.56
N SER A 56 -5.15 6.71 6.73
CA SER A 56 -6.48 7.16 7.10
C SER A 56 -7.24 7.56 5.84
N SER A 57 -8.55 7.33 5.82
CA SER A 57 -9.41 7.79 4.73
C SER A 57 -9.34 9.30 4.53
N THR A 58 -8.98 10.06 5.56
CA THR A 58 -8.84 11.52 5.46
C THR A 58 -7.72 11.94 4.52
N ALA A 59 -6.73 11.06 4.29
CA ALA A 59 -5.62 11.33 3.39
C ALA A 59 -5.85 10.77 1.97
N LYS A 60 -6.93 10.02 1.76
CA LYS A 60 -7.24 9.44 0.44
C LYS A 60 -7.87 10.49 -0.46
N TYR A 61 -7.45 10.51 -1.71
CA TYR A 61 -8.00 11.43 -2.70
C TYR A 61 -8.03 10.77 -4.09
N ASP A 62 -8.83 11.35 -4.99
CA ASP A 62 -8.95 10.85 -6.36
C ASP A 62 -7.85 11.49 -7.21
N SER A 63 -6.79 10.73 -7.47
CA SER A 63 -5.67 11.19 -8.31
C SER A 63 -5.84 10.84 -9.78
N GLY A 64 -6.77 9.92 -10.09
CA GLY A 64 -6.94 9.41 -11.46
C GLY A 64 -5.83 8.45 -11.88
N CYS A 65 -4.97 7.99 -10.97
CA CYS A 65 -3.83 7.15 -11.34
C CYS A 65 -4.19 5.67 -11.55
N GLY A 66 -5.39 5.26 -11.18
CA GLY A 66 -5.83 3.87 -11.33
C GLY A 66 -5.64 2.99 -10.10
N TRP A 67 -5.09 3.54 -9.04
CA TRP A 67 -4.89 2.87 -7.75
C TRP A 67 -5.32 3.80 -6.63
N PRO A 68 -5.65 3.24 -5.43
CA PRO A 68 -5.88 4.08 -4.26
C PRO A 68 -4.70 5.01 -4.02
N ALA A 69 -4.98 6.29 -3.85
CA ALA A 69 -3.94 7.31 -3.67
C ALA A 69 -4.14 8.06 -2.38
N PHE A 70 -3.03 8.29 -1.66
CA PHE A 70 -3.01 8.98 -0.38
C PHE A 70 -1.90 10.03 -0.41
N TYR A 71 -2.09 11.15 0.27
CA TYR A 71 -1.04 12.17 0.33
C TYR A 71 -0.11 12.00 1.53
N ALA A 72 -0.45 11.14 2.49
CA ALA A 72 0.39 10.86 3.66
C ALA A 72 0.00 9.54 4.32
N PRO A 73 0.95 8.84 4.97
CA PRO A 73 0.61 7.69 5.80
C PRO A 73 -0.04 8.14 7.11
N ILE A 74 -0.58 7.19 7.87
CA ILE A 74 -1.23 7.48 9.15
C ILE A 74 -0.23 7.99 10.19
N GLY A 75 1.05 7.65 10.03
CA GLY A 75 2.15 8.15 10.84
C GLY A 75 3.46 7.81 10.14
N ASP A 76 4.54 8.53 10.48
CA ASP A 76 5.84 8.36 9.81
C ASP A 76 6.40 6.95 9.98
N GLU A 77 5.99 6.23 11.02
CA GLU A 77 6.50 4.90 11.32
C GLU A 77 5.74 3.77 10.64
N ALA A 78 4.64 4.08 9.94
CA ALA A 78 3.80 3.06 9.31
C ALA A 78 4.45 2.42 8.09
N LEU A 79 5.29 3.16 7.39
CA LEU A 79 5.86 2.75 6.10
C LEU A 79 7.38 2.82 6.11
N GLU A 80 7.99 2.00 5.24
CA GLU A 80 9.40 2.13 4.88
C GLU A 80 9.48 2.38 3.37
N GLU A 81 10.55 3.05 2.95
CA GLU A 81 10.77 3.42 1.55
C GLU A 81 12.13 2.91 1.08
N GLU A 82 12.17 2.41 -0.16
CA GLU A 82 13.39 1.96 -0.80
C GLU A 82 13.40 2.36 -2.27
N THR A 83 14.59 2.57 -2.82
CA THR A 83 14.73 2.82 -4.25
C THR A 83 14.42 1.54 -5.03
N ASP A 84 13.54 1.65 -6.02
CA ASP A 84 13.15 0.55 -6.89
C ASP A 84 13.64 0.84 -8.32
N LEU A 85 14.53 0.02 -8.83
CA LEU A 85 15.12 0.18 -10.16
C LEU A 85 14.54 -0.79 -11.20
N THR A 86 13.45 -1.49 -10.87
CA THR A 86 12.84 -2.45 -11.79
C THR A 86 12.17 -1.76 -12.97
N HIS A 87 11.94 -2.48 -14.04
CA HIS A 87 11.26 -2.00 -15.26
C HIS A 87 11.95 -0.81 -15.93
N GLY A 88 13.27 -0.65 -15.72
CA GLY A 88 14.02 0.45 -16.31
C GLY A 88 13.67 1.82 -15.75
N MET A 89 13.00 1.86 -14.61
CA MET A 89 12.57 3.11 -13.97
C MET A 89 13.26 3.30 -12.64
N ILE A 90 13.35 4.57 -12.21
CA ILE A 90 13.83 4.90 -10.86
C ILE A 90 12.60 5.38 -10.08
N ARG A 91 12.15 4.57 -9.12
CA ARG A 91 10.97 4.88 -8.31
C ARG A 91 11.28 4.63 -6.85
N THR A 92 10.43 5.13 -5.96
CA THR A 92 10.51 4.85 -4.53
C THR A 92 9.43 3.86 -4.15
N GLU A 93 9.84 2.67 -3.76
CA GLU A 93 8.94 1.61 -3.30
C GLU A 93 8.52 1.89 -1.87
N VAL A 94 7.25 1.60 -1.55
CA VAL A 94 6.68 1.73 -0.21
C VAL A 94 6.31 0.35 0.29
N THR A 95 6.79 0.02 1.50
CA THR A 95 6.49 -1.25 2.16
C THR A 95 5.88 -1.01 3.53
N CYS A 96 5.17 -2.03 4.04
CA CYS A 96 4.65 -2.01 5.40
C CYS A 96 5.82 -2.15 6.38
N ALA A 97 5.98 -1.19 7.28
CA ALA A 97 7.08 -1.23 8.26
C ALA A 97 6.93 -2.41 9.23
N SER A 98 5.71 -2.91 9.42
CA SER A 98 5.45 -3.99 10.35
C SER A 98 5.79 -5.37 9.80
N CYS A 99 5.45 -5.66 8.54
CA CYS A 99 5.68 -7.00 7.96
C CYS A 99 6.60 -7.01 6.74
N GLY A 100 6.99 -5.84 6.22
CA GLY A 100 7.82 -5.72 5.03
C GLY A 100 7.10 -5.97 3.72
N GLY A 101 5.76 -6.11 3.74
CA GLY A 101 4.98 -6.38 2.53
C GLY A 101 5.02 -5.20 1.56
N HIS A 102 5.13 -5.51 0.26
CA HIS A 102 5.12 -4.50 -0.79
C HIS A 102 3.73 -3.88 -0.92
N LEU A 103 3.63 -2.57 -0.82
CA LEU A 103 2.37 -1.84 -0.90
C LEU A 103 2.20 -1.13 -2.23
N GLY A 104 3.22 -0.45 -2.70
CA GLY A 104 3.18 0.34 -3.91
C GLY A 104 4.37 1.26 -4.02
N HIS A 105 4.13 2.48 -4.52
CA HIS A 105 5.19 3.46 -4.76
C HIS A 105 4.72 4.85 -4.36
N VAL A 106 5.68 5.73 -4.03
CA VAL A 106 5.39 7.12 -3.73
C VAL A 106 6.05 8.03 -4.77
N PHE A 107 5.34 9.07 -5.17
CA PHE A 107 5.76 10.03 -6.19
C PHE A 107 5.66 11.46 -5.67
N PRO A 108 6.49 12.40 -6.17
CA PRO A 108 6.50 13.79 -5.68
C PRO A 108 5.47 14.70 -6.35
N ASP A 109 4.45 14.14 -6.97
CA ASP A 109 3.43 14.89 -7.72
C ASP A 109 2.06 14.84 -7.04
N GLY A 110 2.03 14.93 -5.73
CA GLY A 110 0.80 14.88 -4.94
C GLY A 110 0.30 16.25 -4.51
N PRO A 111 -0.86 16.28 -3.81
CA PRO A 111 -1.46 17.52 -3.35
C PRO A 111 -0.85 18.01 -2.03
N HIS A 112 -1.18 19.25 -1.67
CA HIS A 112 -0.87 19.74 -0.33
C HIS A 112 -1.59 18.86 0.72
N PRO A 113 -1.01 18.73 1.93
CA PRO A 113 0.14 19.46 2.45
C PRO A 113 1.50 18.85 2.15
N THR A 114 1.57 17.58 1.72
CA THR A 114 2.86 16.90 1.59
C THR A 114 3.51 17.04 0.22
N GLY A 115 2.70 17.24 -0.83
CA GLY A 115 3.19 17.19 -2.20
C GLY A 115 3.49 15.77 -2.68
N LEU A 116 3.09 14.75 -1.92
CA LEU A 116 3.38 13.36 -2.22
C LEU A 116 2.13 12.60 -2.66
N ARG A 117 2.32 11.63 -3.55
CA ARG A 117 1.26 10.74 -4.00
C ARG A 117 1.70 9.29 -3.73
N TYR A 118 1.06 8.66 -2.75
CA TYR A 118 1.27 7.26 -2.45
C TYR A 118 0.27 6.45 -3.25
N CYS A 119 0.74 5.79 -4.31
CA CYS A 119 -0.08 4.89 -5.13
C CYS A 119 0.04 3.48 -4.57
N ILE A 120 -1.03 2.99 -3.98
CA ILE A 120 -1.02 1.74 -3.20
C ILE A 120 -1.95 0.72 -3.85
N ASN A 121 -1.49 -0.53 -3.95
CA ASN A 121 -2.32 -1.61 -4.48
C ASN A 121 -3.48 -1.91 -3.53
N SER A 122 -4.71 -2.00 -4.06
CA SER A 122 -5.88 -2.32 -3.25
C SER A 122 -5.75 -3.65 -2.54
N ALA A 123 -5.18 -4.66 -3.20
CA ALA A 123 -5.03 -5.99 -2.63
C ALA A 123 -4.09 -6.01 -1.43
N ALA A 124 -3.25 -4.98 -1.26
CA ALA A 124 -2.37 -4.83 -0.10
C ALA A 124 -3.08 -4.21 1.10
N LEU A 125 -4.31 -3.75 0.92
CA LEU A 125 -5.05 -2.98 1.92
C LEU A 125 -6.32 -3.70 2.36
N LYS A 126 -6.75 -3.39 3.59
CA LYS A 126 -8.05 -3.78 4.10
C LYS A 126 -8.64 -2.56 4.81
N LEU A 127 -9.81 -2.11 4.34
CA LEU A 127 -10.50 -0.98 4.96
C LEU A 127 -11.26 -1.44 6.21
N GLU A 128 -10.96 -0.80 7.34
CA GLU A 128 -11.75 -0.94 8.56
C GLU A 128 -12.59 0.33 8.68
N GLU A 129 -13.88 0.22 8.42
CA GLU A 129 -14.80 1.35 8.44
C GLU A 129 -15.07 1.83 9.88
N ASP A 130 -15.23 3.13 10.03
CA ASP A 130 -15.57 3.75 11.32
C ASP A 130 -16.99 3.43 11.76
#